data_6a28cf239d0e7baf74509b268ab3fdbd
#
_entry.id   6a28cf239d0e7baf74509b268ab3fdbd
#
_cell.length_a   1.000
_cell.length_b   1.000
_cell.length_c   1.000
_cell.angle_alpha   90.00
_cell.angle_beta   90.00
_cell.angle_gamma   90.00
#
_symmetry.space_group_name_H-M   'P 1'
#
loop_
_entity.id
_entity.type
_entity.pdbx_description
1 polymer ?
#
loop_
_entity_poly.entity_id
_entity_poly.type
_entity_poly.pdbx_seq_one_letter_code
_entity_poly.pdbx_strand_id
1 'polypeptide(L)'
;RVRSSAASDVYKRQVYKRIHPQDFTPEDFQYAQDHLRITSFLYGLLRPLDQIKNYRMEGDIKLPERGGISMFDYWKPILTDTFIKEIKAKGGILINLASGEMKDLFDWKRVEQEVQVITPEFQVWKKGKLTTVVVYAKMCRGELTRFIIKNRIENPGDLKGFKWEGFSFDAGHSTATHYLFSLLS
;
A
#
# COMPACT_ATOMS: atom_id res chain seq x y z
N ARG A 1 -16.44 -10.99 -20.58
CA ARG A 1 -15.52 -11.24 -19.42
C ARG A 1 -14.09 -10.78 -19.64
N VAL A 2 -13.62 -10.63 -20.87
CA VAL A 2 -12.26 -10.15 -21.17
C VAL A 2 -12.05 -8.67 -20.77
N ARG A 3 -13.12 -7.86 -20.75
CA ARG A 3 -13.03 -6.41 -20.46
C ARG A 3 -12.79 -6.07 -18.98
N SER A 4 -13.25 -6.90 -18.02
CA SER A 4 -13.04 -6.62 -16.59
C SER A 4 -11.58 -6.88 -16.16
N SER A 5 -10.91 -7.82 -16.81
CA SER A 5 -9.51 -8.15 -16.53
C SER A 5 -8.55 -7.06 -17.01
N ALA A 6 -8.79 -6.48 -18.19
CA ALA A 6 -7.99 -5.38 -18.71
C ALA A 6 -8.11 -4.11 -17.85
N ALA A 7 -9.31 -3.81 -17.33
CA ALA A 7 -9.50 -2.69 -16.40
C ALA A 7 -8.74 -2.88 -15.08
N SER A 8 -8.79 -4.09 -14.50
CA SER A 8 -8.01 -4.43 -13.29
C SER A 8 -6.51 -4.26 -13.51
N ASP A 9 -5.98 -4.68 -14.66
CA ASP A 9 -4.55 -4.53 -14.97
C ASP A 9 -4.15 -3.07 -15.18
N VAL A 10 -5.00 -2.25 -15.78
CA VAL A 10 -4.79 -0.81 -15.92
C VAL A 10 -4.73 -0.13 -14.56
N TYR A 11 -5.61 -0.50 -13.62
CA TYR A 11 -5.64 0.09 -12.28
C TYR A 11 -4.42 -0.30 -11.43
N LYS A 12 -3.95 -1.54 -11.50
CA LYS A 12 -2.73 -1.99 -10.81
C LYS A 12 -1.49 -1.25 -11.34
N ARG A 13 -1.42 -1.00 -12.64
CA ARG A 13 -0.34 -0.24 -13.26
C ARG A 13 -0.30 1.23 -12.81
N GLN A 14 -1.43 1.84 -12.44
CA GLN A 14 -1.47 3.26 -12.07
C GLN A 14 -0.69 3.55 -10.78
N VAL A 15 -0.77 2.72 -9.76
CA VAL A 15 0.01 2.90 -8.52
C VAL A 15 1.51 2.87 -8.85
N TYR A 16 1.98 1.80 -9.51
CA TYR A 16 3.41 1.64 -9.84
C TYR A 16 3.92 2.68 -10.82
N LYS A 17 3.09 3.10 -11.79
CA LYS A 17 3.45 4.19 -12.70
C LYS A 17 3.70 5.50 -11.96
N ARG A 18 2.95 5.75 -10.87
CA ARG A 18 3.08 6.96 -10.06
C ARG A 18 4.25 6.94 -9.08
N ILE A 19 4.71 5.77 -8.67
CA ILE A 19 5.97 5.64 -7.93
C ILE A 19 7.15 6.13 -8.80
N HIS A 20 7.08 5.91 -10.10
CA HIS A 20 8.02 6.39 -11.11
C HIS A 20 9.49 6.10 -10.76
N PRO A 21 9.88 4.82 -10.62
CA PRO A 21 11.23 4.45 -10.17
C PRO A 21 12.33 4.77 -11.18
N GLN A 22 11.98 5.17 -12.41
CA GLN A 22 12.94 5.47 -13.49
C GLN A 22 13.85 6.65 -13.17
N ASP A 23 13.47 7.54 -12.29
CA ASP A 23 14.25 8.70 -11.86
C ASP A 23 14.80 8.59 -10.43
N PHE A 24 14.73 7.36 -9.86
CA PHE A 24 15.32 7.11 -8.55
C PHE A 24 16.84 7.06 -8.64
N THR A 25 17.50 7.71 -7.67
CA THR A 25 18.93 7.59 -7.47
C THR A 25 19.27 6.25 -6.80
N PRO A 26 20.55 5.80 -6.78
CA PRO A 26 20.95 4.63 -6.01
C PRO A 26 20.53 4.70 -4.53
N GLU A 27 20.60 5.89 -3.93
CA GLU A 27 20.20 6.12 -2.54
C GLU A 27 18.70 6.01 -2.35
N ASP A 28 17.87 6.44 -3.31
CA ASP A 28 16.43 6.27 -3.31
C ASP A 28 16.07 4.77 -3.37
N PHE A 29 16.76 4.00 -4.22
CA PHE A 29 16.59 2.55 -4.30
C PHE A 29 17.00 1.86 -3.01
N GLN A 30 18.11 2.30 -2.38
CA GLN A 30 18.54 1.74 -1.09
C GLN A 30 17.50 2.01 -0.01
N TYR A 31 17.00 3.23 0.10
CA TYR A 31 15.94 3.57 1.05
C TYR A 31 14.67 2.75 0.77
N ALA A 32 14.24 2.66 -0.49
CA ALA A 32 13.08 1.87 -0.86
C ALA A 32 13.24 0.39 -0.54
N GLN A 33 14.42 -0.20 -0.79
CA GLN A 33 14.73 -1.59 -0.47
C GLN A 33 14.62 -1.89 1.02
N ASP A 34 14.99 -0.93 1.86
CA ASP A 34 14.94 -1.05 3.31
C ASP A 34 13.54 -0.84 3.89
N HIS A 35 12.71 0.02 3.28
CA HIS A 35 11.45 0.48 3.87
C HIS A 35 10.19 0.06 3.12
N LEU A 36 10.23 -0.13 1.80
CA LEU A 36 9.06 -0.50 1.02
C LEU A 36 8.88 -2.02 0.97
N ARG A 37 7.65 -2.47 1.20
CA ARG A 37 7.21 -3.84 0.95
C ARG A 37 6.07 -3.83 -0.06
N ILE A 38 6.08 -4.78 -0.97
CA ILE A 38 5.09 -4.94 -2.03
C ILE A 38 4.40 -6.28 -1.82
N THR A 39 3.10 -6.25 -1.59
CA THR A 39 2.29 -7.45 -1.41
C THR A 39 2.01 -8.14 -2.75
N SER A 40 2.08 -9.45 -2.78
CA SER A 40 1.88 -10.28 -3.95
C SER A 40 1.18 -11.59 -3.57
N PHE A 41 0.14 -11.97 -4.30
CA PHE A 41 -0.54 -13.25 -4.06
C PHE A 41 0.33 -14.45 -4.42
N LEU A 42 1.25 -14.31 -5.38
CA LEU A 42 2.16 -15.39 -5.78
C LEU A 42 3.42 -15.45 -4.92
N TYR A 43 4.03 -14.30 -4.65
CA TYR A 43 5.35 -14.23 -4.01
C TYR A 43 5.28 -13.81 -2.53
N GLY A 44 4.10 -13.50 -2.00
CA GLY A 44 3.93 -13.05 -0.62
C GLY A 44 4.36 -11.61 -0.43
N LEU A 45 5.50 -11.37 0.19
CA LEU A 45 6.03 -10.05 0.51
C LEU A 45 7.35 -9.82 -0.23
N LEU A 46 7.35 -8.83 -1.11
CA LEU A 46 8.47 -8.48 -1.98
C LEU A 46 9.12 -7.16 -1.56
N ARG A 47 10.40 -7.03 -1.89
CA ARG A 47 11.16 -5.79 -1.86
C ARG A 47 11.29 -5.21 -3.28
N PRO A 48 11.55 -3.90 -3.43
CA PRO A 48 11.61 -3.25 -4.73
C PRO A 48 12.55 -3.87 -5.77
N LEU A 49 13.69 -4.40 -5.34
CA LEU A 49 14.72 -4.97 -6.23
C LEU A 49 14.60 -6.49 -6.42
N ASP A 50 13.58 -7.14 -5.83
CA ASP A 50 13.34 -8.56 -6.03
C ASP A 50 12.97 -8.83 -7.49
N GLN A 51 13.61 -9.83 -8.09
CA GLN A 51 13.33 -10.25 -9.45
C GLN A 51 12.12 -11.17 -9.50
N ILE A 52 11.12 -10.80 -10.25
CA ILE A 52 9.88 -11.58 -10.40
C ILE A 52 9.57 -11.84 -11.89
N LYS A 53 8.84 -12.91 -12.14
CA LYS A 53 8.21 -13.15 -13.45
C LYS A 53 6.81 -12.53 -13.46
N ASN A 54 6.37 -12.09 -14.61
CA ASN A 54 5.00 -11.60 -14.77
C ASN A 54 4.01 -12.72 -14.45
N TYR A 55 3.02 -12.40 -13.65
CA TYR A 55 1.96 -13.31 -13.26
C TYR A 55 0.64 -12.58 -13.13
N ARG A 56 -0.45 -13.35 -13.14
CA ARG A 56 -1.78 -12.88 -12.79
C ARG A 56 -2.41 -13.88 -11.84
N MET A 57 -2.68 -13.44 -10.62
CA MET A 57 -3.31 -14.24 -9.57
C MET A 57 -4.16 -13.34 -8.68
N GLU A 58 -5.27 -13.89 -8.20
CA GLU A 58 -6.17 -13.25 -7.25
C GLU A 58 -6.10 -13.99 -5.92
N GLY A 59 -6.42 -13.31 -4.80
CA GLY A 59 -6.21 -13.86 -3.47
C GLY A 59 -7.20 -14.96 -3.07
N ASP A 60 -8.35 -15.04 -3.72
CA ASP A 60 -9.41 -16.03 -3.49
C ASP A 60 -9.19 -17.35 -4.25
N ILE A 61 -8.13 -17.42 -5.09
CA ILE A 61 -7.76 -18.66 -5.76
C ILE A 61 -7.53 -19.75 -4.73
N LYS A 62 -8.18 -20.91 -4.98
CA LYS A 62 -8.06 -22.09 -4.14
C LYS A 62 -6.86 -22.94 -4.55
N LEU A 63 -6.18 -23.50 -3.56
CA LEU A 63 -5.04 -24.39 -3.71
C LEU A 63 -5.48 -25.84 -3.46
N PRO A 64 -5.82 -26.64 -4.50
CA PRO A 64 -6.32 -28.00 -4.32
C PRO A 64 -5.31 -28.90 -3.57
N GLU A 65 -4.03 -28.75 -3.87
CA GLU A 65 -2.93 -29.49 -3.26
C GLU A 65 -2.69 -29.14 -1.77
N ARG A 66 -3.36 -28.09 -1.27
CA ARG A 66 -3.32 -27.63 0.12
C ARG A 66 -4.68 -27.72 0.80
N GLY A 67 -5.51 -28.68 0.39
CA GLY A 67 -6.84 -28.86 0.98
C GLY A 67 -7.87 -27.80 0.58
N GLY A 68 -7.65 -27.08 -0.54
CA GLY A 68 -8.59 -26.10 -1.09
C GLY A 68 -8.62 -24.77 -0.34
N ILE A 69 -7.58 -24.46 0.46
CA ILE A 69 -7.45 -23.15 1.11
C ILE A 69 -7.21 -22.04 0.08
N SER A 70 -7.56 -20.80 0.43
CA SER A 70 -7.28 -19.64 -0.40
C SER A 70 -5.80 -19.21 -0.32
N MET A 71 -5.35 -18.37 -1.26
CA MET A 71 -4.03 -17.75 -1.15
C MET A 71 -3.91 -16.87 0.10
N PHE A 72 -4.98 -16.25 0.54
CA PHE A 72 -5.00 -15.51 1.80
C PHE A 72 -4.71 -16.44 2.99
N ASP A 73 -5.43 -17.56 3.10
CA ASP A 73 -5.24 -18.52 4.20
C ASP A 73 -3.87 -19.18 4.16
N TYR A 74 -3.33 -19.37 2.95
CA TYR A 74 -1.98 -19.89 2.77
C TYR A 74 -0.91 -18.93 3.30
N TRP A 75 -1.00 -17.65 2.93
CA TRP A 75 0.03 -16.67 3.29
C TRP A 75 -0.07 -16.17 4.73
N LYS A 76 -1.27 -16.05 5.28
CA LYS A 76 -1.52 -15.48 6.60
C LYS A 76 -0.60 -16.01 7.71
N PRO A 77 -0.49 -17.34 7.93
CA PRO A 77 0.40 -17.89 8.96
C PRO A 77 1.88 -17.73 8.62
N ILE A 78 2.24 -17.63 7.34
CA ILE A 78 3.63 -17.56 6.89
C ILE A 78 4.17 -16.14 7.01
N LEU A 79 3.36 -15.14 6.61
CA LEU A 79 3.81 -13.76 6.48
C LEU A 79 3.68 -12.95 7.76
N THR A 80 2.71 -13.22 8.62
CA THR A 80 2.37 -12.33 9.74
C THR A 80 3.55 -12.09 10.67
N ASP A 81 4.22 -13.15 11.15
CA ASP A 81 5.34 -13.02 12.08
C ASP A 81 6.53 -12.28 11.45
N THR A 82 6.87 -12.64 10.22
CA THR A 82 7.96 -12.00 9.49
C THR A 82 7.68 -10.51 9.28
N PHE A 83 6.46 -10.17 8.87
CA PHE A 83 6.04 -8.80 8.62
C PHE A 83 6.11 -7.95 9.88
N ILE A 84 5.56 -8.42 10.99
CA ILE A 84 5.62 -7.73 12.30
C ILE A 84 7.07 -7.53 12.73
N LYS A 85 7.90 -8.57 12.61
CA LYS A 85 9.32 -8.50 12.96
C LYS A 85 10.07 -7.45 12.13
N GLU A 86 9.82 -7.41 10.82
CA GLU A 86 10.44 -6.42 9.92
C GLU A 86 10.01 -4.99 10.27
N ILE A 87 8.72 -4.76 10.56
CA ILE A 87 8.22 -3.45 10.97
C ILE A 87 8.86 -3.01 12.29
N LYS A 88 8.92 -3.90 13.30
CA LYS A 88 9.54 -3.60 14.60
C LYS A 88 11.02 -3.25 14.45
N ALA A 89 11.74 -3.93 13.57
CA ALA A 89 13.15 -3.66 13.29
C ALA A 89 13.39 -2.28 12.63
N LYS A 90 12.34 -1.64 12.12
CA LYS A 90 12.34 -0.32 11.47
C LYS A 90 11.55 0.75 12.25
N GLY A 91 11.49 0.60 13.59
CA GLY A 91 10.85 1.60 14.46
C GLY A 91 9.39 1.33 14.82
N GLY A 92 8.81 0.20 14.38
CA GLY A 92 7.48 -0.24 14.81
C GLY A 92 6.31 0.50 14.17
N ILE A 93 6.53 1.24 13.08
CA ILE A 93 5.50 2.02 12.39
C ILE A 93 5.29 1.48 10.98
N LEU A 94 4.04 1.22 10.62
CA LEU A 94 3.62 0.81 9.29
C LEU A 94 2.77 1.91 8.64
N ILE A 95 3.19 2.41 7.49
CA ILE A 95 2.35 3.24 6.62
C ILE A 95 1.64 2.32 5.63
N ASN A 96 0.34 2.09 5.84
CA ASN A 96 -0.44 1.18 5.01
C ASN A 96 -0.99 1.88 3.77
N LEU A 97 -0.33 1.69 2.64
CA LEU A 97 -0.74 2.19 1.31
C LEU A 97 -1.30 1.08 0.41
N ALA A 98 -1.42 -0.14 0.91
CA ALA A 98 -1.99 -1.26 0.17
C ALA A 98 -3.52 -1.14 0.02
N SER A 99 -4.10 -1.88 -0.92
CA SER A 99 -5.56 -2.02 -1.01
C SER A 99 -6.10 -2.83 0.17
N GLY A 100 -7.39 -2.63 0.49
CA GLY A 100 -8.02 -3.30 1.65
C GLY A 100 -7.87 -4.82 1.63
N GLU A 101 -8.01 -5.44 0.46
CA GLU A 101 -7.87 -6.89 0.26
C GLU A 101 -6.49 -7.44 0.65
N MET A 102 -5.43 -6.63 0.58
CA MET A 102 -4.07 -7.06 0.92
C MET A 102 -3.86 -7.28 2.42
N LYS A 103 -4.73 -6.74 3.26
CA LYS A 103 -4.73 -6.99 4.70
C LYS A 103 -4.98 -8.45 5.03
N ASP A 104 -5.77 -9.14 4.20
CA ASP A 104 -6.15 -10.53 4.39
C ASP A 104 -4.98 -11.52 4.21
N LEU A 105 -3.85 -11.06 3.62
CA LEU A 105 -2.60 -11.82 3.58
C LEU A 105 -1.93 -11.96 4.96
N PHE A 106 -2.40 -11.23 5.96
CA PHE A 106 -1.84 -11.19 7.31
C PHE A 106 -2.95 -11.41 8.35
N ASP A 107 -2.61 -11.83 9.55
CA ASP A 107 -3.45 -11.63 10.72
C ASP A 107 -3.43 -10.14 11.09
N TRP A 108 -4.29 -9.37 10.42
CA TRP A 108 -4.27 -7.92 10.50
C TRP A 108 -4.57 -7.39 11.90
N LYS A 109 -5.44 -8.10 12.64
CA LYS A 109 -5.75 -7.77 14.04
C LYS A 109 -4.50 -7.82 14.90
N ARG A 110 -3.70 -8.84 14.70
CA ARG A 110 -2.43 -9.01 15.41
C ARG A 110 -1.40 -7.95 14.98
N VAL A 111 -1.34 -7.61 13.68
CA VAL A 111 -0.49 -6.51 13.19
C VAL A 111 -0.84 -5.21 13.91
N GLU A 112 -2.12 -4.83 13.97
CA GLU A 112 -2.57 -3.60 14.65
C GLU A 112 -2.33 -3.59 16.17
N GLN A 113 -2.22 -4.75 16.80
CA GLN A 113 -1.90 -4.88 18.22
C GLN A 113 -0.40 -4.74 18.51
N GLU A 114 0.45 -5.15 17.57
CA GLU A 114 1.89 -5.26 17.80
C GLU A 114 2.69 -4.10 17.22
N VAL A 115 2.15 -3.35 16.26
CA VAL A 115 2.81 -2.21 15.62
C VAL A 115 1.84 -1.05 15.41
N GLN A 116 2.37 0.17 15.31
CA GLN A 116 1.57 1.33 15.00
C GLN A 116 1.25 1.35 13.50
N VAL A 117 -0.02 1.20 13.14
CA VAL A 117 -0.47 1.28 11.75
C VAL A 117 -1.05 2.67 11.47
N ILE A 118 -0.50 3.36 10.48
CA ILE A 118 -1.05 4.61 9.95
C ILE A 118 -1.57 4.34 8.55
N THR A 119 -2.84 4.67 8.31
CA THR A 119 -3.50 4.47 7.02
C THR A 119 -3.82 5.83 6.38
N PRO A 120 -3.07 6.25 5.36
CA PRO A 120 -3.44 7.39 4.53
C PRO A 120 -4.67 7.07 3.68
N GLU A 121 -5.64 7.97 3.68
CA GLU A 121 -6.85 7.92 2.87
C GLU A 121 -6.93 9.12 1.94
N PHE A 122 -7.53 8.93 0.76
CA PHE A 122 -7.63 9.96 -0.27
C PHE A 122 -9.08 10.09 -0.72
N GLN A 123 -9.69 11.23 -0.44
CA GLN A 123 -11.10 11.47 -0.72
C GLN A 123 -11.32 12.83 -1.39
N VAL A 124 -12.42 12.94 -2.11
CA VAL A 124 -12.83 14.17 -2.81
C VAL A 124 -14.11 14.68 -2.18
N TRP A 125 -14.18 15.94 -1.92
CA TRP A 125 -15.42 16.60 -1.56
C TRP A 125 -16.37 16.66 -2.75
N LYS A 126 -17.49 15.97 -2.67
CA LYS A 126 -18.56 15.98 -3.69
C LYS A 126 -19.90 16.25 -3.01
N LYS A 127 -20.55 17.34 -3.41
CA LYS A 127 -21.88 17.71 -2.89
C LYS A 127 -21.93 17.70 -1.34
N GLY A 128 -20.90 18.26 -0.69
CA GLY A 128 -20.80 18.34 0.77
C GLY A 128 -20.45 17.02 1.49
N LYS A 129 -20.00 15.98 0.76
CA LYS A 129 -19.60 14.70 1.35
C LYS A 129 -18.23 14.26 0.85
N LEU A 130 -17.43 13.71 1.74
CA LEU A 130 -16.18 13.03 1.41
C LEU A 130 -16.49 11.71 0.70
N THR A 131 -15.88 11.51 -0.45
CA THR A 131 -16.14 10.34 -1.31
C THR A 131 -14.82 9.81 -1.85
N THR A 132 -14.60 8.50 -1.72
CA THR A 132 -13.43 7.86 -2.32
C THR A 132 -13.63 7.67 -3.82
N VAL A 133 -12.77 8.29 -4.62
CA VAL A 133 -12.67 8.05 -6.06
C VAL A 133 -11.51 7.09 -6.28
N VAL A 134 -11.81 5.86 -6.62
CA VAL A 134 -10.85 4.74 -6.68
C VAL A 134 -9.61 5.05 -7.52
N VAL A 135 -9.78 5.71 -8.67
CA VAL A 135 -8.66 6.10 -9.54
C VAL A 135 -7.73 7.08 -8.83
N TYR A 136 -8.28 8.13 -8.22
CA TYR A 136 -7.50 9.12 -7.49
C TYR A 136 -6.80 8.50 -6.28
N ALA A 137 -7.50 7.67 -5.51
CA ALA A 137 -6.91 6.99 -4.37
C ALA A 137 -5.70 6.11 -4.77
N LYS A 138 -5.79 5.41 -5.92
CA LYS A 138 -4.67 4.63 -6.45
C LYS A 138 -3.49 5.52 -6.88
N MET A 139 -3.77 6.62 -7.58
CA MET A 139 -2.74 7.56 -8.01
C MET A 139 -2.04 8.21 -6.80
N CYS A 140 -2.82 8.70 -5.83
CA CYS A 140 -2.29 9.31 -4.61
C CYS A 140 -1.43 8.34 -3.79
N ARG A 141 -1.82 7.05 -3.69
CA ARG A 141 -0.98 6.04 -3.02
C ARG A 141 0.38 5.89 -3.68
N GLY A 142 0.44 5.87 -5.00
CA GLY A 142 1.70 5.83 -5.74
C GLY A 142 2.54 7.08 -5.52
N GLU A 143 1.93 8.26 -5.60
CA GLU A 143 2.61 9.54 -5.38
C GLU A 143 3.09 9.71 -3.92
N LEU A 144 2.28 9.29 -2.95
CA LEU A 144 2.71 9.31 -1.55
C LEU A 144 3.86 8.33 -1.29
N THR A 145 3.83 7.13 -1.90
CA THR A 145 4.97 6.20 -1.84
C THR A 145 6.23 6.87 -2.38
N ARG A 146 6.13 7.54 -3.54
CA ARG A 146 7.22 8.30 -4.12
C ARG A 146 7.70 9.43 -3.20
N PHE A 147 6.76 10.20 -2.63
CA PHE A 147 7.07 11.28 -1.69
C PHE A 147 7.85 10.78 -0.48
N ILE A 148 7.45 9.65 0.10
CA ILE A 148 8.15 9.01 1.22
C ILE A 148 9.60 8.67 0.82
N ILE A 149 9.78 8.03 -0.33
CA ILE A 149 11.11 7.58 -0.79
C ILE A 149 12.01 8.78 -1.10
N LYS A 150 11.54 9.73 -1.90
CA LYS A 150 12.33 10.89 -2.33
C LYS A 150 12.75 11.80 -1.18
N ASN A 151 11.92 11.90 -0.15
CA ASN A 151 12.19 12.73 1.03
C ASN A 151 12.75 11.95 2.22
N ARG A 152 12.94 10.62 2.07
CA ARG A 152 13.43 9.72 3.14
C ARG A 152 12.70 9.95 4.46
N ILE A 153 11.35 9.89 4.38
CA ILE A 153 10.49 10.19 5.52
C ILE A 153 10.67 9.13 6.61
N GLU A 154 11.17 9.56 7.76
CA GLU A 154 11.33 8.73 8.96
C GLU A 154 10.24 9.00 10.01
N ASN A 155 9.75 10.25 10.07
CA ASN A 155 8.71 10.65 10.99
C ASN A 155 7.35 10.65 10.27
N PRO A 156 6.35 9.87 10.74
CA PRO A 156 5.01 9.85 10.14
C PRO A 156 4.33 11.22 10.08
N GLY A 157 4.68 12.13 10.99
CA GLY A 157 4.18 13.50 10.99
C GLY A 157 4.48 14.26 9.69
N ASP A 158 5.61 13.94 9.05
CA ASP A 158 6.06 14.60 7.82
C ASP A 158 5.19 14.22 6.60
N LEU A 159 4.44 13.12 6.68
CA LEU A 159 3.45 12.75 5.66
C LEU A 159 2.38 13.83 5.47
N LYS A 160 2.10 14.62 6.51
CA LYS A 160 1.12 15.72 6.46
C LYS A 160 1.54 16.84 5.49
N GLY A 161 2.83 16.90 5.13
CA GLY A 161 3.35 17.80 4.11
C GLY A 161 3.06 17.37 2.67
N PHE A 162 2.55 16.15 2.44
CA PHE A 162 2.23 15.67 1.11
C PHE A 162 1.15 16.50 0.44
N LYS A 163 1.42 16.87 -0.82
CA LYS A 163 0.45 17.56 -1.71
C LYS A 163 0.60 17.02 -3.12
N TRP A 164 -0.54 16.76 -3.78
CA TRP A 164 -0.53 16.32 -5.17
C TRP A 164 -1.88 16.62 -5.84
N GLU A 165 -1.85 17.32 -6.99
CA GLU A 165 -3.04 17.64 -7.82
C GLU A 165 -4.22 18.19 -6.98
N GLY A 166 -3.93 19.08 -6.03
CA GLY A 166 -4.90 19.67 -5.13
C GLY A 166 -5.26 18.83 -3.90
N PHE A 167 -4.85 17.57 -3.81
CA PHE A 167 -4.94 16.81 -2.57
C PHE A 167 -3.96 17.37 -1.54
N SER A 168 -4.44 17.56 -0.31
CA SER A 168 -3.63 17.98 0.83
C SER A 168 -4.18 17.38 2.12
N PHE A 169 -3.36 17.39 3.17
CA PHE A 169 -3.75 16.87 4.48
C PHE A 169 -4.93 17.63 5.05
N ASP A 170 -5.95 16.90 5.47
CA ASP A 170 -7.18 17.40 6.09
C ASP A 170 -7.16 17.08 7.59
N ALA A 171 -6.71 18.05 8.39
CA ALA A 171 -6.58 17.87 9.83
C ALA A 171 -7.93 17.67 10.53
N GLY A 172 -9.01 18.29 10.00
CA GLY A 172 -10.34 18.24 10.60
C GLY A 172 -10.99 16.84 10.51
N HIS A 173 -10.56 16.02 9.55
CA HIS A 173 -11.11 14.69 9.30
C HIS A 173 -10.07 13.57 9.49
N SER A 174 -8.92 13.90 10.06
CA SER A 174 -7.85 12.95 10.38
C SER A 174 -7.86 12.55 11.83
N THR A 175 -7.31 11.37 12.12
CA THR A 175 -7.03 10.88 13.48
C THR A 175 -5.54 10.57 13.63
N ALA A 176 -5.13 10.04 14.78
CA ALA A 176 -3.74 9.64 15.03
C ALA A 176 -3.27 8.51 14.10
N THR A 177 -4.19 7.68 13.62
CA THR A 177 -3.89 6.48 12.80
C THR A 177 -4.48 6.53 11.38
N HIS A 178 -5.37 7.49 11.10
CA HIS A 178 -5.98 7.68 9.78
C HIS A 178 -5.70 9.11 9.31
N TYR A 179 -4.84 9.24 8.31
CA TYR A 179 -4.48 10.53 7.72
C TYR A 179 -5.29 10.76 6.46
N LEU A 180 -6.29 11.62 6.55
CA LEU A 180 -7.08 11.98 5.38
C LEU A 180 -6.35 13.06 4.56
N PHE A 181 -6.27 12.82 3.27
CA PHE A 181 -5.91 13.81 2.26
C PHE A 181 -7.13 14.07 1.40
N SER A 182 -7.61 15.30 1.38
CA SER A 182 -8.82 15.67 0.67
C SER A 182 -8.55 16.60 -0.50
N LEU A 183 -9.39 16.49 -1.52
CA LEU A 183 -9.45 17.40 -2.67
C LEU A 183 -10.80 18.12 -2.63
N LEU A 184 -10.74 19.45 -2.62
CA LEU A 184 -11.91 20.28 -2.85
C LEU A 184 -12.27 20.27 -4.35
N SER A 185 -13.49 19.87 -4.68
CA SER A 185 -14.02 19.85 -6.06
C SER A 185 -14.79 21.11 -6.38
#